data_5b2257d57bafd596fcf840f2393c22b5
#
_entry.id   5b2257d57bafd596fcf840f2393c22b5
#
_cell.length_a   1.000
_cell.length_b   1.000
_cell.length_c   1.000
_cell.angle_alpha   90.00
_cell.angle_beta   90.00
_cell.angle_gamma   90.00
#
_symmetry.space_group_name_H-M   'P 1'
#
loop_
_entity.id
_entity.type
_entity.pdbx_description
1 polymer ?
#
loop_
_entity_poly.entity_id
_entity_poly.type
_entity_poly.pdbx_seq_one_letter_code
_entity_poly.pdbx_strand_id
1 'polypeptide(L)'
;MVNLFDGCKEKTLANGLAWLNEPPEWGFDEDGLLIVPAAKTDFFRPYKGVPKDNAGLLFAEVTGDFTAVTQACAQLVGFGDAAVLTVRAAATQWAKLCLERSPIGDVSAVSVVTNPTSDDANNELLDTPACFLRITRKGDVFGMHYSLDGTVWRFVRTFGMAMPKTVMVGIHVQAPFVGGCSARFSSFSLSPEPVEDFRSGK
;
A
#
# COMPACT_ATOMS: atom_id res chain seq x y z
N MET A 1 17.49 4.95 -3.03
CA MET A 1 16.38 4.00 -3.18
C MET A 1 16.63 3.07 -4.35
N VAL A 2 16.26 1.80 -4.25
CA VAL A 2 16.33 0.82 -5.34
C VAL A 2 14.89 0.60 -5.83
N ASN A 3 14.66 0.69 -7.14
CA ASN A 3 13.36 0.39 -7.72
C ASN A 3 13.23 -1.12 -7.89
N LEU A 4 12.25 -1.73 -7.24
CA LEU A 4 12.02 -3.18 -7.27
C LEU A 4 11.42 -3.67 -8.60
N PHE A 5 10.95 -2.75 -9.45
CA PHE A 5 10.45 -3.11 -10.78
C PHE A 5 11.56 -3.32 -11.81
N ASP A 6 12.80 -2.92 -11.49
CA ASP A 6 13.93 -3.13 -12.40
C ASP A 6 14.10 -4.62 -12.71
N GLY A 7 14.07 -4.96 -14.00
CA GLY A 7 14.14 -6.35 -14.49
C GLY A 7 12.82 -7.12 -14.47
N CYS A 8 11.73 -6.56 -13.93
CA CYS A 8 10.39 -7.13 -14.09
C CYS A 8 9.88 -6.88 -15.53
N LYS A 9 9.17 -7.86 -16.08
CA LYS A 9 8.60 -7.74 -17.42
C LYS A 9 7.41 -8.68 -17.59
N GLU A 10 6.31 -8.16 -18.14
CA GLU A 10 5.09 -8.93 -18.36
C GLU A 10 4.61 -9.61 -17.06
N LYS A 11 4.69 -10.94 -16.99
CA LYS A 11 4.38 -11.77 -15.82
C LYS A 11 5.62 -12.24 -15.06
N THR A 12 6.81 -11.72 -15.41
CA THR A 12 8.07 -12.12 -14.78
C THR A 12 8.43 -11.15 -13.66
N LEU A 13 8.58 -11.66 -12.45
CA LEU A 13 9.01 -10.93 -11.27
C LEU A 13 10.53 -11.03 -11.08
N ALA A 14 11.13 -9.94 -10.57
CA ALA A 14 12.54 -9.83 -10.21
C ALA A 14 12.71 -9.34 -8.77
N ASN A 15 13.92 -9.14 -8.31
CA ASN A 15 14.30 -8.48 -7.04
C ASN A 15 13.62 -9.06 -5.79
N GLY A 16 13.34 -10.37 -5.77
CA GLY A 16 12.71 -11.05 -4.65
C GLY A 16 11.22 -10.75 -4.49
N LEU A 17 10.59 -10.11 -5.49
CA LEU A 17 9.15 -9.89 -5.50
C LEU A 17 8.40 -11.21 -5.61
N ALA A 18 7.34 -11.36 -4.83
CA ALA A 18 6.44 -12.51 -4.84
C ALA A 18 4.99 -12.09 -4.55
N TRP A 19 4.04 -12.93 -4.93
CA TRP A 19 2.63 -12.72 -4.63
C TRP A 19 2.18 -13.48 -3.39
N LEU A 20 1.48 -12.76 -2.50
CA LEU A 20 0.53 -13.35 -1.57
C LEU A 20 -0.87 -13.11 -2.16
N ASN A 21 -1.66 -14.18 -2.38
CA ASN A 21 -2.98 -14.12 -3.04
C ASN A 21 -2.90 -13.46 -4.43
N GLU A 22 -2.16 -14.05 -5.36
CA GLU A 22 -1.98 -13.49 -6.72
C GLU A 22 -3.32 -13.07 -7.34
N PRO A 23 -3.45 -11.82 -7.84
CA PRO A 23 -4.70 -11.35 -8.43
C PRO A 23 -4.95 -12.00 -9.81
N PRO A 24 -6.22 -12.06 -10.27
CA PRO A 24 -6.55 -12.73 -11.53
C PRO A 24 -5.92 -12.07 -12.75
N GLU A 25 -5.69 -10.77 -12.69
CA GLU A 25 -5.11 -10.02 -13.80
C GLU A 25 -4.08 -9.01 -13.29
N TRP A 26 -2.86 -9.11 -13.83
CA TRP A 26 -1.77 -8.17 -13.58
C TRP A 26 -0.71 -8.30 -14.68
N GLY A 27 0.17 -7.33 -14.80
CA GLY A 27 1.32 -7.42 -15.71
C GLY A 27 2.12 -6.13 -15.75
N PHE A 28 3.39 -6.27 -16.12
CA PHE A 28 4.29 -5.15 -16.37
C PHE A 28 4.30 -4.78 -17.86
N ASP A 29 4.25 -3.49 -18.10
CA ASP A 29 4.48 -2.86 -19.41
C ASP A 29 5.43 -1.65 -19.26
N GLU A 30 5.52 -0.78 -20.28
CA GLU A 30 6.38 0.41 -20.29
C GLU A 30 5.99 1.45 -19.21
N ASP A 31 4.73 1.45 -18.76
CA ASP A 31 4.19 2.37 -17.75
C ASP A 31 4.24 1.81 -16.32
N GLY A 32 4.75 0.58 -16.12
CA GLY A 32 4.88 -0.09 -14.84
C GLY A 32 3.96 -1.27 -14.65
N LEU A 33 3.53 -1.52 -13.41
CA LEU A 33 2.67 -2.66 -13.05
C LEU A 33 1.20 -2.28 -13.04
N LEU A 34 0.41 -2.91 -13.90
CA LEU A 34 -1.06 -2.90 -13.81
C LEU A 34 -1.54 -4.04 -12.91
N ILE A 35 -2.50 -3.77 -12.03
CA ILE A 35 -3.22 -4.77 -11.22
C ILE A 35 -4.73 -4.54 -11.35
N VAL A 36 -5.47 -5.61 -11.68
CA VAL A 36 -6.93 -5.66 -11.64
C VAL A 36 -7.35 -6.71 -10.60
N PRO A 37 -7.88 -6.31 -9.44
CA PRO A 37 -8.24 -7.23 -8.38
C PRO A 37 -9.57 -7.94 -8.71
N ALA A 38 -9.78 -9.11 -8.11
CA ALA A 38 -11.10 -9.70 -8.05
C ALA A 38 -12.02 -8.88 -7.14
N ALA A 39 -13.33 -8.92 -7.41
CA ALA A 39 -14.33 -8.37 -6.50
C ALA A 39 -14.29 -9.05 -5.12
N LYS A 40 -14.65 -8.33 -4.07
CA LYS A 40 -14.71 -8.79 -2.67
C LYS A 40 -13.34 -9.11 -2.06
N THR A 41 -12.28 -8.46 -2.57
CA THR A 41 -10.91 -8.58 -2.04
C THR A 41 -10.55 -7.40 -1.16
N ASP A 42 -9.90 -7.67 -0.02
CA ASP A 42 -9.46 -6.65 0.94
C ASP A 42 -8.46 -7.24 1.95
N PHE A 43 -7.72 -6.39 2.66
CA PHE A 43 -7.18 -6.63 3.98
C PHE A 43 -7.93 -5.74 4.98
N PHE A 44 -8.85 -6.33 5.73
CA PHE A 44 -9.61 -5.62 6.76
C PHE A 44 -10.10 -6.57 7.86
N ARG A 45 -9.90 -6.21 9.10
CA ARG A 45 -10.29 -7.01 10.28
C ARG A 45 -11.20 -6.19 11.19
N PRO A 46 -12.52 -6.19 10.92
CA PRO A 46 -13.45 -5.39 11.71
C PRO A 46 -13.49 -5.88 13.17
N TYR A 47 -13.81 -4.98 14.09
CA TYR A 47 -14.03 -5.34 15.51
C TYR A 47 -15.11 -6.42 15.68
N LYS A 48 -16.16 -6.38 14.85
CA LYS A 48 -17.19 -7.40 14.74
C LYS A 48 -17.41 -7.74 13.27
N GLY A 49 -17.49 -9.02 12.95
CA GLY A 49 -17.70 -9.48 11.58
C GLY A 49 -16.61 -10.43 11.09
N VAL A 50 -16.64 -10.74 9.82
CA VAL A 50 -15.70 -11.68 9.19
C VAL A 50 -14.52 -10.91 8.64
N PRO A 51 -13.29 -11.23 9.06
CA PRO A 51 -12.08 -10.63 8.49
C PRO A 51 -11.96 -10.94 7.00
N LYS A 52 -11.48 -9.97 6.24
CA LYS A 52 -10.99 -10.14 4.87
C LYS A 52 -9.47 -10.17 4.88
N ASP A 53 -8.88 -11.16 4.24
CA ASP A 53 -7.42 -11.37 4.18
C ASP A 53 -7.02 -11.93 2.79
N ASN A 54 -7.69 -11.45 1.75
CA ASN A 54 -7.64 -12.02 0.41
C ASN A 54 -7.27 -11.03 -0.69
N ALA A 55 -6.80 -9.82 -0.36
CA ALA A 55 -6.23 -8.93 -1.35
C ALA A 55 -4.93 -9.50 -1.92
N GLY A 56 -4.67 -9.25 -3.21
CA GLY A 56 -3.45 -9.71 -3.89
C GLY A 56 -2.28 -8.78 -3.62
N LEU A 57 -1.37 -9.16 -2.72
CA LEU A 57 -0.19 -8.36 -2.34
C LEU A 57 1.05 -8.78 -3.10
N LEU A 58 1.60 -7.90 -3.93
CA LEU A 58 2.97 -8.04 -4.47
C LEU A 58 3.95 -7.47 -3.44
N PHE A 59 4.84 -8.30 -2.91
CA PHE A 59 5.73 -7.91 -1.83
C PHE A 59 7.17 -8.36 -2.03
N ALA A 60 8.08 -7.69 -1.31
CA ALA A 60 9.41 -8.17 -0.98
C ALA A 60 9.52 -8.35 0.54
N GLU A 61 10.35 -9.29 1.00
CA GLU A 61 10.76 -9.38 2.40
C GLU A 61 11.82 -8.33 2.70
N VAL A 62 11.58 -7.52 3.74
CA VAL A 62 12.47 -6.43 4.16
C VAL A 62 12.85 -6.61 5.61
N THR A 63 14.14 -6.55 5.91
CA THR A 63 14.69 -6.73 7.25
C THR A 63 15.21 -5.41 7.81
N GLY A 64 14.79 -5.06 9.03
CA GLY A 64 15.23 -3.84 9.75
C GLY A 64 14.44 -2.60 9.38
N ASP A 65 15.11 -1.46 9.45
CA ASP A 65 14.55 -0.14 9.12
C ASP A 65 14.46 0.02 7.60
N PHE A 66 13.47 0.80 7.16
CA PHE A 66 13.30 1.06 5.73
C PHE A 66 12.44 2.30 5.45
N THR A 67 12.56 2.80 4.23
CA THR A 67 11.57 3.67 3.59
C THR A 67 11.11 3.02 2.29
N ALA A 68 9.80 2.78 2.18
CA ALA A 68 9.16 2.27 0.98
C ALA A 68 8.34 3.37 0.32
N VAL A 69 8.46 3.49 -1.00
CA VAL A 69 7.74 4.49 -1.80
C VAL A 69 7.17 3.83 -3.04
N THR A 70 5.92 4.15 -3.37
CA THR A 70 5.32 3.80 -4.65
C THR A 70 4.57 4.98 -5.24
N GLN A 71 4.50 5.06 -6.55
CA GLN A 71 3.61 5.97 -7.25
C GLN A 71 2.44 5.16 -7.83
N ALA A 72 1.23 5.51 -7.45
CA ALA A 72 0.01 4.84 -7.88
C ALA A 72 -0.90 5.79 -8.65
N CYS A 73 -1.54 5.27 -9.70
CA CYS A 73 -2.66 5.90 -10.41
C CYS A 73 -3.79 4.89 -10.49
N ALA A 74 -4.98 5.23 -9.97
CA ALA A 74 -6.06 4.27 -9.77
C ALA A 74 -7.36 4.71 -10.48
N GLN A 75 -8.02 3.73 -11.10
CA GLN A 75 -9.40 3.84 -11.54
C GLN A 75 -10.30 3.17 -10.50
N LEU A 76 -10.85 3.98 -9.60
CA LEU A 76 -11.67 3.54 -8.47
C LEU A 76 -13.15 3.62 -8.84
N VAL A 77 -13.90 2.56 -8.60
CA VAL A 77 -15.32 2.41 -9.02
C VAL A 77 -16.24 2.40 -7.80
N GLY A 78 -15.98 1.50 -6.85
CA GLY A 78 -16.80 1.31 -5.66
C GLY A 78 -16.20 1.90 -4.39
N PHE A 79 -17.00 1.97 -3.35
CA PHE A 79 -16.52 2.30 -2.00
C PHE A 79 -15.43 1.32 -1.54
N GLY A 80 -14.36 1.85 -0.99
CA GLY A 80 -13.24 1.07 -0.46
C GLY A 80 -12.29 0.53 -1.53
N ASP A 81 -12.57 0.75 -2.83
CA ASP A 81 -11.59 0.47 -3.88
C ASP A 81 -10.35 1.31 -3.63
N ALA A 82 -9.18 0.71 -3.69
CA ALA A 82 -7.94 1.41 -3.39
C ALA A 82 -6.71 0.84 -4.10
N ALA A 83 -5.77 1.76 -4.41
CA ALA A 83 -4.36 1.43 -4.64
C ALA A 83 -3.58 1.63 -3.34
N VAL A 84 -2.77 0.67 -2.95
CA VAL A 84 -2.30 0.52 -1.57
C VAL A 84 -0.82 0.19 -1.48
N LEU A 85 -0.13 0.84 -0.51
CA LEU A 85 1.18 0.45 0.01
C LEU A 85 1.00 -0.18 1.39
N THR A 86 1.62 -1.34 1.64
CA THR A 86 1.39 -2.17 2.84
C THR A 86 2.69 -2.61 3.48
N VAL A 87 2.74 -2.65 4.81
CA VAL A 87 3.68 -3.42 5.62
C VAL A 87 2.91 -4.51 6.37
N ARG A 88 3.38 -5.78 6.32
CA ARG A 88 2.66 -6.92 6.88
C ARG A 88 3.60 -7.92 7.55
N ALA A 89 3.36 -8.23 8.80
CA ALA A 89 4.05 -9.30 9.53
C ALA A 89 3.21 -10.60 9.56
N ALA A 90 1.90 -10.47 9.70
CA ALA A 90 0.97 -11.61 9.81
C ALA A 90 -0.45 -11.20 9.38
N ALA A 91 -1.36 -12.17 9.30
CA ALA A 91 -2.77 -11.93 9.02
C ALA A 91 -3.46 -10.96 10.01
N THR A 92 -2.92 -10.89 11.23
CA THR A 92 -3.47 -10.04 12.31
C THR A 92 -2.59 -8.82 12.63
N GLN A 93 -1.49 -8.62 11.91
CA GLN A 93 -0.54 -7.56 12.21
C GLN A 93 0.03 -6.95 10.92
N TRP A 94 -0.51 -5.80 10.53
CA TRP A 94 -0.14 -5.08 9.33
C TRP A 94 -0.62 -3.63 9.37
N ALA A 95 -0.09 -2.80 8.49
CA ALA A 95 -0.60 -1.47 8.25
C ALA A 95 -0.56 -1.15 6.76
N LYS A 96 -1.52 -0.36 6.29
CA LYS A 96 -1.64 0.04 4.89
C LYS A 96 -1.94 1.53 4.76
N LEU A 97 -1.42 2.12 3.70
CA LEU A 97 -1.71 3.48 3.25
C LEU A 97 -2.32 3.39 1.85
N CYS A 98 -3.49 3.99 1.69
CA CYS A 98 -4.35 3.83 0.53
C CYS A 98 -4.59 5.17 -0.19
N LEU A 99 -4.63 5.10 -1.51
CA LEU A 99 -5.38 6.03 -2.36
C LEU A 99 -6.75 5.39 -2.56
N GLU A 100 -7.79 5.85 -1.85
CA GLU A 100 -9.04 5.12 -1.66
C GLU A 100 -10.27 5.96 -1.98
N ARG A 101 -11.30 5.31 -2.54
CA ARG A 101 -12.61 5.90 -2.77
C ARG A 101 -13.49 5.78 -1.54
N SER A 102 -13.95 6.92 -1.02
CA SER A 102 -14.84 7.02 0.12
C SER A 102 -16.28 6.57 -0.20
N PRO A 103 -17.14 6.34 0.82
CA PRO A 103 -18.56 6.03 0.62
C PRO A 103 -19.35 7.09 -0.15
N ILE A 104 -18.95 8.36 -0.06
CA ILE A 104 -19.60 9.49 -0.72
C ILE A 104 -19.00 9.81 -2.10
N GLY A 105 -17.99 9.02 -2.51
CA GLY A 105 -17.42 9.08 -3.85
C GLY A 105 -16.13 9.89 -3.98
N ASP A 106 -15.69 10.55 -2.93
CA ASP A 106 -14.43 11.28 -2.94
C ASP A 106 -13.24 10.31 -2.90
N VAL A 107 -12.09 10.78 -3.38
CA VAL A 107 -10.82 10.07 -3.27
C VAL A 107 -10.01 10.70 -2.13
N SER A 108 -9.43 9.89 -1.26
CA SER A 108 -8.63 10.37 -0.13
C SER A 108 -7.45 9.47 0.17
N ALA A 109 -6.46 10.01 0.87
CA ALA A 109 -5.45 9.23 1.54
C ALA A 109 -6.10 8.58 2.77
N VAL A 110 -6.08 7.25 2.87
CA VAL A 110 -6.65 6.50 3.99
C VAL A 110 -5.56 5.65 4.62
N SER A 111 -5.46 5.68 5.94
CA SER A 111 -4.53 4.84 6.70
C SER A 111 -5.28 3.79 7.51
N VAL A 112 -4.81 2.55 7.49
CA VAL A 112 -5.33 1.46 8.32
C VAL A 112 -4.19 0.82 9.08
N VAL A 113 -4.35 0.66 10.39
CA VAL A 113 -3.41 -0.07 11.26
C VAL A 113 -4.16 -1.22 11.89
N THR A 114 -3.64 -2.45 11.77
CA THR A 114 -4.29 -3.67 12.27
C THR A 114 -3.40 -4.37 13.29
N ASN A 115 -3.91 -4.50 14.55
CA ASN A 115 -3.27 -5.26 15.62
C ASN A 115 -4.24 -5.55 16.79
N PRO A 116 -5.00 -6.64 16.83
CA PRO A 116 -5.37 -7.54 15.73
C PRO A 116 -6.58 -7.03 14.92
N THR A 117 -7.24 -5.96 15.33
CA THR A 117 -8.37 -5.31 14.66
C THR A 117 -7.92 -4.08 13.90
N SER A 118 -8.62 -3.78 12.80
CA SER A 118 -8.34 -2.61 11.98
C SER A 118 -8.84 -1.34 12.62
N ASP A 119 -7.97 -0.33 12.61
CA ASP A 119 -8.20 1.05 13.00
C ASP A 119 -7.92 1.89 11.75
N ASP A 120 -8.98 2.37 11.11
CA ASP A 120 -8.92 3.13 9.86
C ASP A 120 -9.21 4.61 10.08
N ALA A 121 -8.56 5.44 9.29
CA ALA A 121 -8.74 6.89 9.32
C ALA A 121 -8.63 7.48 7.92
N ASN A 122 -9.65 8.26 7.55
CA ASN A 122 -9.58 9.13 6.39
C ASN A 122 -8.71 10.34 6.73
N ASN A 123 -7.89 10.73 5.75
CA ASN A 123 -7.05 11.92 5.83
C ASN A 123 -7.50 12.92 4.76
N GLU A 124 -6.57 13.57 4.09
CA GLU A 124 -6.88 14.62 3.13
C GLU A 124 -7.61 14.08 1.88
N LEU A 125 -8.57 14.85 1.38
CA LEU A 125 -9.19 14.63 0.08
C LEU A 125 -8.18 14.94 -1.02
N LEU A 126 -8.22 14.14 -2.07
CA LEU A 126 -7.32 14.27 -3.22
C LEU A 126 -8.13 14.54 -4.50
N ASP A 127 -7.82 15.63 -5.17
CA ASP A 127 -8.47 16.02 -6.45
C ASP A 127 -7.86 15.28 -7.66
N THR A 128 -7.14 14.18 -7.40
CA THR A 128 -6.43 13.42 -8.43
C THR A 128 -6.51 11.93 -8.14
N PRO A 129 -6.61 11.10 -9.20
CA PRO A 129 -6.55 9.64 -9.07
C PRO A 129 -5.11 9.10 -8.89
N ALA A 130 -4.11 9.99 -8.72
CA ALA A 130 -2.71 9.60 -8.66
C ALA A 130 -1.99 10.30 -7.50
N CYS A 131 -1.15 9.54 -6.79
CA CYS A 131 -0.25 10.07 -5.78
C CYS A 131 0.92 9.14 -5.51
N PHE A 132 1.90 9.65 -4.78
CA PHE A 132 2.96 8.85 -4.16
C PHE A 132 2.53 8.48 -2.74
N LEU A 133 2.74 7.22 -2.38
CA LEU A 133 2.53 6.68 -1.03
C LEU A 133 3.89 6.30 -0.45
N ARG A 134 4.11 6.61 0.84
CA ARG A 134 5.33 6.30 1.55
C ARG A 134 5.05 5.74 2.93
N ILE A 135 5.67 4.60 3.26
CA ILE A 135 5.73 4.03 4.60
C ILE A 135 7.20 3.94 5.01
N THR A 136 7.52 4.46 6.19
CA THR A 136 8.85 4.37 6.79
C THR A 136 8.76 3.59 8.10
N ARG A 137 9.72 2.68 8.34
CA ARG A 137 9.94 1.99 9.61
C ARG A 137 11.25 2.46 10.24
N LYS A 138 11.21 2.81 11.54
CA LYS A 138 12.39 3.04 12.39
C LYS A 138 12.17 2.30 13.71
N GLY A 139 12.81 1.12 13.86
CA GLY A 139 12.52 0.19 14.95
C GLY A 139 11.06 -0.28 14.93
N ASP A 140 10.34 -0.01 16.02
CA ASP A 140 8.92 -0.32 16.17
C ASP A 140 8.00 0.88 15.88
N VAL A 141 8.55 1.97 15.35
CA VAL A 141 7.77 3.15 14.97
C VAL A 141 7.65 3.24 13.46
N PHE A 142 6.45 3.55 12.99
CA PHE A 142 6.12 3.71 11.59
C PHE A 142 5.61 5.12 11.31
N GLY A 143 5.98 5.67 10.15
CA GLY A 143 5.47 6.91 9.59
C GLY A 143 4.84 6.68 8.22
N MET A 144 3.70 7.31 7.98
CA MET A 144 2.98 7.28 6.71
C MET A 144 2.86 8.68 6.14
N HIS A 145 3.14 8.80 4.85
CA HIS A 145 3.07 10.06 4.11
C HIS A 145 2.53 9.80 2.71
N TYR A 146 1.86 10.81 2.15
CA TYR A 146 1.59 10.86 0.72
C TYR A 146 2.21 12.12 0.11
N SER A 147 2.34 12.13 -1.21
CA SER A 147 2.80 13.29 -1.97
C SER A 147 2.12 13.34 -3.33
N LEU A 148 1.83 14.54 -3.85
CA LEU A 148 1.28 14.72 -5.19
C LEU A 148 2.37 14.83 -6.27
N ASP A 149 3.60 15.19 -5.86
CA ASP A 149 4.71 15.49 -6.77
C ASP A 149 5.98 14.65 -6.50
N GLY A 150 5.95 13.78 -5.47
CA GLY A 150 7.08 12.96 -5.04
C GLY A 150 8.16 13.73 -4.27
N THR A 151 8.01 15.04 -4.06
CA THR A 151 8.99 15.91 -3.41
C THR A 151 8.49 16.49 -2.10
N VAL A 152 7.26 16.99 -2.06
CA VAL A 152 6.62 17.54 -0.86
C VAL A 152 5.77 16.44 -0.22
N TRP A 153 6.23 15.96 0.92
CA TRP A 153 5.59 14.86 1.65
C TRP A 153 4.64 15.40 2.73
N ARG A 154 3.39 14.98 2.67
CA ARG A 154 2.35 15.34 3.63
C ARG A 154 2.18 14.22 4.65
N PHE A 155 2.20 14.60 5.92
CA PHE A 155 2.04 13.67 7.03
C PHE A 155 0.62 13.11 7.06
N VAL A 156 0.53 11.77 7.17
CA VAL A 156 -0.74 11.04 7.33
C VAL A 156 -0.86 10.54 8.76
N ARG A 157 0.10 9.71 9.19
CA ARG A 157 0.02 9.04 10.49
C ARG A 157 1.41 8.62 10.97
N THR A 158 1.59 8.60 12.29
CA THR A 158 2.66 7.84 12.95
C THR A 158 2.05 6.94 14.01
N PHE A 159 2.60 5.74 14.18
CA PHE A 159 2.12 4.76 15.15
C PHE A 159 3.26 3.83 15.58
N GLY A 160 3.13 3.26 16.79
CA GLY A 160 4.02 2.21 17.30
C GLY A 160 3.41 0.83 17.06
N MET A 161 4.19 -0.11 16.56
CA MET A 161 3.80 -1.52 16.42
C MET A 161 5.04 -2.41 16.44
N ALA A 162 5.21 -3.19 17.53
CA ALA A 162 6.27 -4.19 17.59
C ALA A 162 6.04 -5.25 16.52
N MET A 163 6.91 -5.30 15.52
CA MET A 163 6.90 -6.27 14.43
C MET A 163 8.20 -7.07 14.40
N PRO A 164 8.21 -8.31 13.85
CA PRO A 164 9.45 -9.03 13.56
C PRO A 164 10.43 -8.14 12.78
N LYS A 165 11.73 -8.48 12.86
CA LYS A 165 12.76 -7.77 12.09
C LYS A 165 12.51 -7.84 10.59
N THR A 166 12.06 -9.00 10.09
CA THR A 166 11.71 -9.20 8.69
C THR A 166 10.19 -9.15 8.52
N VAL A 167 9.72 -8.33 7.60
CA VAL A 167 8.31 -8.12 7.27
C VAL A 167 8.12 -8.10 5.76
N MET A 168 6.91 -8.39 5.29
CA MET A 168 6.52 -8.13 3.91
C MET A 168 6.25 -6.65 3.74
N VAL A 169 6.86 -6.04 2.73
CA VAL A 169 6.55 -4.67 2.28
C VAL A 169 6.10 -4.77 0.84
N GLY A 170 4.92 -4.25 0.51
CA GLY A 170 4.35 -4.49 -0.80
C GLY A 170 3.24 -3.55 -1.19
N ILE A 171 2.75 -3.75 -2.40
CA ILE A 171 1.68 -2.98 -3.02
C ILE A 171 0.55 -3.91 -3.44
N HIS A 172 -0.68 -3.38 -3.44
CA HIS A 172 -1.84 -4.11 -3.93
C HIS A 172 -2.96 -3.18 -4.40
N VAL A 173 -3.94 -3.78 -5.06
CA VAL A 173 -5.23 -3.15 -5.36
C VAL A 173 -6.31 -3.97 -4.68
N GLN A 174 -7.27 -3.31 -4.07
CA GLN A 174 -8.41 -3.95 -3.43
C GLN A 174 -9.74 -3.48 -4.02
N ALA A 175 -10.72 -4.37 -4.02
CA ALA A 175 -12.10 -4.14 -4.42
C ALA A 175 -13.06 -4.79 -3.40
N PRO A 176 -13.32 -4.15 -2.24
CA PRO A 176 -14.00 -4.80 -1.12
C PRO A 176 -15.42 -5.27 -1.40
N PHE A 177 -16.12 -4.66 -2.35
CA PHE A 177 -17.54 -4.91 -2.62
C PHE A 177 -17.79 -5.31 -4.07
N VAL A 178 -17.43 -4.47 -5.02
CA VAL A 178 -17.68 -4.65 -6.46
C VAL A 178 -16.38 -4.78 -7.21
N GLY A 179 -16.39 -5.35 -8.41
CA GLY A 179 -15.22 -5.39 -9.29
C GLY A 179 -15.18 -4.19 -10.23
N GLY A 180 -14.15 -4.17 -11.09
CA GLY A 180 -14.00 -3.18 -12.16
C GLY A 180 -13.03 -2.05 -11.82
N CYS A 181 -12.47 -1.98 -10.61
CA CYS A 181 -11.35 -1.09 -10.34
C CYS A 181 -10.03 -1.66 -10.85
N SER A 182 -9.07 -0.78 -11.05
CA SER A 182 -7.71 -1.14 -11.41
C SER A 182 -6.75 -0.07 -10.89
N ALA A 183 -5.48 -0.42 -10.75
CA ALA A 183 -4.45 0.59 -10.53
C ALA A 183 -3.16 0.23 -11.25
N ARG A 184 -2.44 1.27 -11.62
CA ARG A 184 -1.10 1.22 -12.17
C ARG A 184 -0.12 1.78 -11.14
N PHE A 185 0.95 1.05 -10.93
CA PHE A 185 2.09 1.47 -10.14
C PHE A 185 3.28 1.69 -11.06
N SER A 186 3.72 2.94 -11.22
CA SER A 186 4.85 3.27 -12.10
C SER A 186 6.21 3.02 -11.45
N SER A 187 6.24 2.89 -10.12
CA SER A 187 7.44 2.55 -9.35
C SER A 187 7.10 1.91 -8.03
N PHE A 188 7.98 1.06 -7.53
CA PHE A 188 7.98 0.58 -6.16
C PHE A 188 9.43 0.52 -5.66
N SER A 189 9.80 1.40 -4.75
CA SER A 189 11.19 1.60 -4.34
C SER A 189 11.38 1.39 -2.86
N LEU A 190 12.54 0.86 -2.50
CA LEU A 190 12.99 0.64 -1.12
C LEU A 190 14.33 1.34 -0.85
N SER A 191 14.49 1.84 0.38
CA SER A 191 15.75 2.29 0.97
C SER A 191 15.88 1.70 2.37
N PRO A 192 17.07 1.28 2.82
CA PRO A 192 17.31 0.92 4.22
C PRO A 192 17.37 2.14 5.15
N GLU A 193 17.33 3.34 4.62
CA GLU A 193 17.40 4.59 5.36
C GLU A 193 15.99 5.04 5.73
N PRO A 194 15.64 5.13 7.03
CA PRO A 194 14.37 5.70 7.45
C PRO A 194 14.37 7.22 7.31
N VAL A 195 13.17 7.79 7.14
CA VAL A 195 12.96 9.23 7.29
C VAL A 195 13.30 9.65 8.73
N GLU A 196 14.06 10.70 8.92
CA GLU A 196 14.51 11.12 10.24
C GLU A 196 13.39 11.72 11.08
N ASP A 197 12.63 12.63 10.52
CA ASP A 197 11.49 13.28 11.16
C ASP A 197 10.17 12.91 10.46
N PHE A 198 9.40 12.03 11.08
CA PHE A 198 8.10 11.60 10.56
C PHE A 198 7.08 12.73 10.47
N ARG A 199 7.18 13.78 11.30
CA ARG A 199 6.22 14.88 11.28
C ARG A 199 6.43 15.82 10.10
N SER A 200 7.67 16.13 9.78
CA SER A 200 8.00 16.95 8.62
C SER A 200 8.15 16.16 7.32
N GLY A 201 8.29 14.83 7.42
CA GLY A 201 8.50 13.97 6.27
C GLY A 201 9.91 14.05 5.64
N LYS A 202 10.90 14.56 6.43
CA LYS A 202 12.30 14.76 6.00
C LYS A 202 13.24 13.78 6.69
#